data_f47012956f3357cba80c13db91e3be84
#
_entry.id   f47012956f3357cba80c13db91e3be84
#
_cell.length_a   1.000
_cell.length_b   1.000
_cell.length_c   1.000
_cell.angle_alpha   90.00
_cell.angle_beta   90.00
_cell.angle_gamma   90.00
#
_symmetry.space_group_name_H-M   'P 1'
#
loop_
_entity.id
_entity.type
_entity.pdbx_description
1 polymer ?
#
loop_
_entity_poly.entity_id
_entity_poly.type
_entity_poly.pdbx_seq_one_letter_code
_entity_poly.pdbx_strand_id
1 'polypeptide(L)'
;MARRSEGESLFNYLLNEYHYLGFSRPVGEHLKYLVVCGDRPVACMAWNSGPLKLQLRDAFVGAPRQAYSHNLHLIAYNSRYLIVPWAKVPHLASHLLGRITRRISADWEALYHHPIVLLESFVDTQRFNGACYRAANWICV
;
A
#
# COMPACT_ATOMS: atom_id res chain seq x y z
N MET A 1 2.31 -2.58 -12.04
CA MET A 1 2.06 -1.68 -13.19
C MET A 1 3.38 -1.19 -13.74
N ALA A 2 3.53 -1.24 -15.07
CA ALA A 2 4.77 -0.84 -15.72
C ALA A 2 5.03 0.67 -15.58
N ARG A 3 6.30 1.03 -15.33
CA ARG A 3 6.73 2.44 -15.25
C ARG A 3 6.57 3.12 -16.61
N ARG A 4 6.15 4.39 -16.60
CA ARG A 4 5.92 5.23 -17.79
C ARG A 4 4.85 4.69 -18.76
N SER A 5 3.96 3.82 -18.28
CA SER A 5 2.80 3.37 -19.03
C SER A 5 1.65 4.38 -18.95
N GLU A 6 0.68 4.27 -19.86
CA GLU A 6 -0.57 5.05 -19.77
C GLU A 6 -1.31 4.77 -18.46
N GLY A 7 -1.28 3.53 -17.98
CA GLY A 7 -1.84 3.17 -16.68
C GLY A 7 -1.17 3.89 -15.52
N GLU A 8 0.15 4.12 -15.56
CA GLU A 8 0.83 4.89 -14.52
C GLU A 8 0.44 6.37 -14.56
N SER A 9 0.30 6.94 -15.73
CA SER A 9 -0.16 8.33 -15.88
C SER A 9 -1.57 8.51 -15.32
N LEU A 10 -2.49 7.59 -15.62
CA LEU A 10 -3.83 7.58 -15.06
C LEU A 10 -3.81 7.39 -13.53
N PHE A 11 -3.01 6.48 -13.02
CA PHE A 11 -2.84 6.25 -11.59
C PHE A 11 -2.40 7.53 -10.86
N ASN A 12 -1.37 8.19 -11.36
CA ASN A 12 -0.84 9.42 -10.77
C ASN A 12 -1.88 10.55 -10.81
N TYR A 13 -2.59 10.68 -11.92
CA TYR A 13 -3.68 11.65 -12.06
C TYR A 13 -4.79 11.41 -11.03
N LEU A 14 -5.26 10.18 -10.90
CA LEU A 14 -6.33 9.84 -9.95
C LEU A 14 -5.94 10.13 -8.51
N LEU A 15 -4.72 9.81 -8.10
CA LEU A 15 -4.23 10.16 -6.77
C LEU A 15 -4.16 11.67 -6.56
N ASN A 16 -3.69 12.42 -7.55
CA ASN A 16 -3.58 13.86 -7.43
C ASN A 16 -4.94 14.55 -7.30
N GLU A 17 -5.94 14.06 -8.05
CA GLU A 17 -7.27 14.66 -8.06
C GLU A 17 -8.14 14.24 -6.86
N TYR A 18 -8.04 13.00 -6.39
CA TYR A 18 -9.03 12.44 -5.48
C TYR A 18 -8.48 11.99 -4.13
N HIS A 19 -7.18 11.85 -3.97
CA HIS A 19 -6.60 11.47 -2.68
C HIS A 19 -6.21 12.71 -1.88
N TYR A 20 -6.55 12.74 -0.57
CA TYR A 20 -6.30 13.90 0.30
C TYR A 20 -4.82 14.29 0.44
N LEU A 21 -3.89 13.36 0.27
CA LEU A 21 -2.45 13.62 0.24
C LEU A 21 -1.91 13.87 -1.18
N GLY A 22 -2.75 13.69 -2.21
CA GLY A 22 -2.33 13.80 -3.59
C GLY A 22 -1.31 12.75 -4.02
N PHE A 23 -0.72 12.98 -5.17
CA PHE A 23 0.37 12.17 -5.70
C PHE A 23 1.72 12.69 -5.20
N SER A 24 2.60 11.78 -4.80
CA SER A 24 4.02 12.07 -4.61
C SER A 24 4.87 11.02 -5.32
N ARG A 25 5.98 11.46 -5.89
CA ARG A 25 6.89 10.55 -6.59
C ARG A 25 7.54 9.61 -5.57
N PRO A 26 7.40 8.28 -5.73
CA PRO A 26 8.03 7.35 -4.82
C PRO A 26 9.55 7.35 -4.99
N VAL A 27 10.25 7.14 -3.87
CA VAL A 27 11.70 6.98 -3.80
C VAL A 27 12.01 5.55 -3.40
N GLY A 28 12.94 4.91 -4.13
CA GLY A 28 13.32 3.52 -3.88
C GLY A 28 12.33 2.51 -4.47
N GLU A 29 12.33 1.31 -3.90
CA GLU A 29 11.44 0.23 -4.33
C GLU A 29 9.99 0.55 -4.02
N HIS A 30 9.10 0.32 -4.98
CA HIS A 30 7.67 0.59 -4.85
C HIS A 30 6.85 -0.22 -5.84
N LEU A 31 5.58 -0.44 -5.50
CA LEU A 31 4.56 -1.00 -6.40
C LEU A 31 3.33 -0.09 -6.44
N LYS A 32 2.71 -0.02 -7.60
CA LYS A 32 1.45 0.65 -7.84
C LYS A 32 0.45 -0.34 -8.41
N TYR A 33 -0.75 -0.37 -7.82
CA TYR A 33 -1.87 -1.16 -8.31
C TYR A 33 -2.98 -0.23 -8.77
N LEU A 34 -3.32 -0.28 -10.05
CA LEU A 34 -4.53 0.32 -10.59
C LEU A 34 -5.57 -0.80 -10.71
N VAL A 35 -6.66 -0.67 -9.98
CA VAL A 35 -7.75 -1.64 -10.01
C VAL A 35 -8.83 -1.14 -10.95
N VAL A 36 -9.19 -1.98 -11.91
CA VAL A 36 -10.23 -1.67 -12.90
C VAL A 36 -11.36 -2.70 -12.85
N CYS A 37 -12.56 -2.23 -13.12
CA CYS A 37 -13.74 -3.08 -13.32
C CYS A 37 -14.21 -2.86 -14.77
N GLY A 38 -13.97 -3.84 -15.63
CA GLY A 38 -14.08 -3.64 -17.07
C GLY A 38 -13.01 -2.64 -17.55
N ASP A 39 -13.45 -1.51 -18.09
CA ASP A 39 -12.58 -0.42 -18.55
C ASP A 39 -12.54 0.78 -17.58
N ARG A 40 -13.26 0.70 -16.44
CA ARG A 40 -13.38 1.81 -15.47
C ARG A 40 -12.44 1.61 -14.28
N PRO A 41 -11.59 2.59 -13.96
CA PRO A 41 -10.78 2.53 -12.76
C PRO A 41 -11.66 2.66 -11.51
N VAL A 42 -11.40 1.83 -10.51
CA VAL A 42 -12.15 1.80 -9.24
C VAL A 42 -11.29 2.06 -8.02
N ALA A 43 -9.99 1.79 -8.09
CA ALA A 43 -9.09 2.02 -6.96
C ALA A 43 -7.64 2.20 -7.41
N CYS A 44 -6.88 2.90 -6.58
CA CYS A 44 -5.42 3.04 -6.68
C CYS A 44 -4.79 2.67 -5.34
N MET A 45 -3.72 1.89 -5.39
CA MET A 45 -2.99 1.51 -4.19
C MET A 45 -1.48 1.59 -4.44
N ALA A 46 -0.78 2.40 -3.64
CA ALA A 46 0.67 2.56 -3.73
C ALA A 46 1.35 1.97 -2.49
N TRP A 47 2.44 1.26 -2.73
CA TRP A 47 3.25 0.60 -1.72
C TRP A 47 4.71 1.00 -1.89
N ASN A 48 5.37 1.32 -0.79
CA ASN A 48 6.77 1.74 -0.76
C ASN A 48 7.55 0.94 0.29
N SER A 49 8.87 0.97 0.21
CA SER A 49 9.73 0.43 1.27
C SER A 49 9.42 1.07 2.61
N GLY A 50 9.38 0.27 3.67
CA GLY A 50 9.06 0.73 5.02
C GLY A 50 10.11 1.70 5.59
N PRO A 51 9.72 2.61 6.49
CA PRO A 51 10.66 3.50 7.17
C PRO A 51 11.59 2.73 8.12
N LEU A 52 12.84 3.20 8.23
CA LEU A 52 13.87 2.55 9.04
C LEU A 52 13.48 2.46 10.53
N LYS A 53 12.91 3.53 11.06
CA LYS A 53 12.48 3.61 12.46
C LYS A 53 10.99 3.87 12.56
N LEU A 54 10.30 3.00 13.26
CA LEU A 54 8.89 3.15 13.59
C LEU A 54 8.64 2.50 14.94
N GLN A 55 8.56 3.31 15.99
CA GLN A 55 8.56 2.86 17.39
C GLN A 55 7.50 1.79 17.69
N LEU A 56 6.27 1.99 17.25
CA LEU A 56 5.17 1.04 17.52
C LEU A 56 5.35 -0.29 16.80
N ARG A 57 5.77 -0.24 15.52
CA ARG A 57 6.10 -1.45 14.78
C ARG A 57 7.28 -2.20 15.40
N ASP A 58 8.33 -1.48 15.73
CA ASP A 58 9.57 -2.05 16.27
C ASP A 58 9.30 -2.73 17.62
N ALA A 59 8.47 -2.13 18.47
CA ALA A 59 8.01 -2.74 19.72
C ALA A 59 7.15 -3.99 19.48
N PHE A 60 6.24 -3.96 18.51
CA PHE A 60 5.37 -5.09 18.17
C PHE A 60 6.16 -6.28 17.63
N VAL A 61 7.09 -6.05 16.72
CA VAL A 61 7.92 -7.12 16.11
C VAL A 61 8.95 -7.65 17.11
N GLY A 62 9.49 -6.79 17.99
CA GLY A 62 10.39 -7.20 19.07
C GLY A 62 11.78 -7.67 18.62
N ALA A 63 12.17 -7.43 17.36
CA ALA A 63 13.47 -7.82 16.85
C ALA A 63 14.59 -6.87 17.29
N PRO A 64 15.86 -7.31 17.39
CA PRO A 64 16.99 -6.44 17.65
C PRO A 64 17.19 -5.40 16.54
N ARG A 65 17.68 -4.21 16.90
CA ARG A 65 17.89 -3.11 15.94
C ARG A 65 18.73 -3.49 14.72
N GLN A 66 19.74 -4.33 14.91
CA GLN A 66 20.57 -4.84 13.81
C GLN A 66 19.79 -5.69 12.82
N ALA A 67 18.84 -6.50 13.31
CA ALA A 67 17.95 -7.30 12.46
C ALA A 67 17.04 -6.40 11.60
N TYR A 68 16.57 -5.26 12.13
CA TYR A 68 15.77 -4.30 11.36
C TYR A 68 16.54 -3.69 10.21
N SER A 69 17.75 -3.19 10.46
CA SER A 69 18.56 -2.56 9.41
C SER A 69 18.92 -3.55 8.30
N HIS A 70 19.10 -4.82 8.65
CA HIS A 70 19.43 -5.88 7.69
C HIS A 70 18.22 -6.36 6.86
N ASN A 71 17.02 -6.32 7.46
CA ASN A 71 15.80 -6.88 6.87
C ASN A 71 14.75 -5.82 6.49
N LEU A 72 15.08 -4.53 6.54
CA LEU A 72 14.16 -3.45 6.27
C LEU A 72 13.55 -3.54 4.86
N HIS A 73 14.31 -4.03 3.88
CA HIS A 73 13.84 -4.24 2.52
C HIS A 73 12.68 -5.24 2.41
N LEU A 74 12.47 -6.06 3.45
CA LEU A 74 11.37 -7.03 3.52
C LEU A 74 10.06 -6.42 4.05
N ILE A 75 10.06 -5.13 4.37
CA ILE A 75 8.91 -4.39 4.90
C ILE A 75 8.42 -3.41 3.85
N ALA A 76 7.13 -3.44 3.56
CA ALA A 76 6.49 -2.44 2.70
C ALA A 76 5.32 -1.77 3.43
N TYR A 77 5.11 -0.47 3.16
CA TYR A 77 3.97 0.24 3.70
C TYR A 77 3.04 0.74 2.60
N ASN A 78 1.75 0.74 2.90
CA ASN A 78 0.73 1.31 2.03
C ASN A 78 0.76 2.83 2.14
N SER A 79 1.38 3.48 1.17
CA SER A 79 1.58 4.94 1.19
C SER A 79 0.37 5.72 0.68
N ARG A 80 -0.42 5.12 -0.22
CA ARG A 80 -1.65 5.70 -0.76
C ARG A 80 -2.65 4.60 -1.00
N TYR A 81 -3.89 4.85 -0.61
CA TYR A 81 -5.02 4.00 -0.92
C TYR A 81 -6.23 4.87 -1.25
N LEU A 82 -6.70 4.78 -2.48
CA LEU A 82 -7.84 5.53 -2.99
C LEU A 82 -8.89 4.56 -3.53
N ILE A 83 -10.11 4.67 -3.05
CA ILE A 83 -11.31 4.20 -3.74
C ILE A 83 -11.89 5.42 -4.45
N VAL A 84 -12.01 5.37 -5.77
CA VAL A 84 -12.51 6.53 -6.53
C VAL A 84 -13.97 6.85 -6.16
N PRO A 85 -14.41 8.13 -6.24
CA PRO A 85 -15.73 8.52 -5.78
C PRO A 85 -16.91 7.83 -6.47
N TRP A 86 -16.74 7.38 -7.71
CA TRP A 86 -17.79 6.68 -8.47
C TRP A 86 -17.85 5.16 -8.21
N ALA A 87 -16.89 4.59 -7.49
CA ALA A 87 -16.88 3.17 -7.14
C ALA A 87 -17.65 2.94 -5.83
N LYS A 88 -18.96 2.83 -5.93
CA LYS A 88 -19.86 2.66 -4.79
C LYS A 88 -20.21 1.18 -4.58
N VAL A 89 -19.22 0.39 -4.22
CA VAL A 89 -19.38 -1.04 -3.92
C VAL A 89 -19.16 -1.26 -2.42
N PRO A 90 -20.12 -1.88 -1.70
CA PRO A 90 -19.96 -2.17 -0.29
C PRO A 90 -18.72 -3.02 -0.02
N HIS A 91 -17.95 -2.66 1.02
CA HIS A 91 -16.75 -3.39 1.46
C HIS A 91 -15.63 -3.51 0.41
N LEU A 92 -15.63 -2.68 -0.63
CA LEU A 92 -14.64 -2.74 -1.70
C LEU A 92 -13.22 -2.56 -1.17
N ALA A 93 -13.01 -1.62 -0.27
CA ALA A 93 -11.69 -1.30 0.27
C ALA A 93 -11.05 -2.50 0.99
N SER A 94 -11.78 -3.15 1.89
CA SER A 94 -11.27 -4.33 2.62
C SER A 94 -11.10 -5.55 1.68
N HIS A 95 -11.99 -5.71 0.72
CA HIS A 95 -11.90 -6.78 -0.27
C HIS A 95 -10.63 -6.65 -1.14
N LEU A 96 -10.39 -5.47 -1.69
CA LEU A 96 -9.21 -5.21 -2.51
C LEU A 96 -7.91 -5.29 -1.68
N LEU A 97 -7.92 -4.78 -0.46
CA LEU A 97 -6.78 -4.88 0.44
C LEU A 97 -6.44 -6.36 0.71
N GLY A 98 -7.43 -7.19 1.00
CA GLY A 98 -7.23 -8.62 1.21
C GLY A 98 -6.71 -9.36 -0.04
N ARG A 99 -7.12 -8.96 -1.22
CA ARG A 99 -6.60 -9.51 -2.48
C ARG A 99 -5.16 -9.10 -2.75
N ILE A 100 -4.84 -7.83 -2.55
CA ILE A 100 -3.49 -7.30 -2.80
C ILE A 100 -2.49 -7.90 -1.82
N THR A 101 -2.82 -8.01 -0.55
CA THR A 101 -1.91 -8.56 0.46
C THR A 101 -1.51 -10.01 0.20
N ARG A 102 -2.35 -10.78 -0.50
CA ARG A 102 -2.02 -12.18 -0.87
C ARG A 102 -1.02 -12.28 -2.03
N ARG A 103 -0.87 -11.24 -2.83
CA ARG A 103 -0.05 -11.27 -4.03
C ARG A 103 1.17 -10.36 -4.01
N ILE A 104 1.18 -9.34 -3.14
CA ILE A 104 2.18 -8.28 -3.15
C ILE A 104 3.61 -8.82 -2.99
N SER A 105 3.82 -9.84 -2.14
CA SER A 105 5.13 -10.43 -1.95
C SER A 105 5.67 -11.06 -3.24
N ALA A 106 4.85 -11.82 -3.95
CA ALA A 106 5.22 -12.41 -5.24
C ALA A 106 5.47 -11.35 -6.32
N ASP A 107 4.63 -10.32 -6.41
CA ASP A 107 4.79 -9.22 -7.34
C ASP A 107 6.06 -8.42 -7.07
N TRP A 108 6.39 -8.21 -5.79
CA TRP A 108 7.62 -7.52 -5.37
C TRP A 108 8.86 -8.34 -5.71
N GLU A 109 8.82 -9.64 -5.44
CA GLU A 109 9.91 -10.56 -5.74
C GLU A 109 10.18 -10.65 -7.25
N ALA A 110 9.14 -10.68 -8.06
CA ALA A 110 9.26 -10.66 -9.52
C ALA A 110 10.00 -9.40 -10.03
N LEU A 111 9.85 -8.26 -9.36
CA LEU A 111 10.43 -6.98 -9.77
C LEU A 111 11.78 -6.68 -9.11
N TYR A 112 11.94 -7.02 -7.84
CA TYR A 112 13.10 -6.63 -7.02
C TYR A 112 13.92 -7.80 -6.48
N HIS A 113 13.55 -9.04 -6.80
CA HIS A 113 14.28 -10.28 -6.45
C HIS A 113 14.40 -10.56 -4.94
N HIS A 114 13.44 -10.08 -4.16
CA HIS A 114 13.27 -10.45 -2.74
C HIS A 114 11.78 -10.36 -2.36
N PRO A 115 11.31 -11.16 -1.38
CA PRO A 115 9.93 -11.13 -0.92
C PRO A 115 9.64 -9.92 -0.03
N ILE A 116 8.36 -9.72 0.29
CA ILE A 116 7.89 -8.89 1.39
C ILE A 116 7.31 -9.80 2.46
N VAL A 117 7.72 -9.61 3.71
CA VAL A 117 7.29 -10.42 4.86
C VAL A 117 6.41 -9.66 5.85
N LEU A 118 6.46 -8.33 5.83
CA LEU A 118 5.64 -7.48 6.69
C LEU A 118 5.05 -6.32 5.87
N LEU A 119 3.75 -6.13 6.03
CA LEU A 119 3.03 -4.98 5.47
C LEU A 119 2.57 -4.08 6.61
N GLU A 120 2.70 -2.79 6.40
CA GLU A 120 2.25 -1.78 7.36
C GLU A 120 1.50 -0.64 6.67
N SER A 121 0.72 0.09 7.42
CA SER A 121 -0.01 1.27 6.96
C SER A 121 -0.17 2.27 8.09
N PHE A 122 -0.23 3.54 7.72
CA PHE A 122 -0.49 4.64 8.64
C PHE A 122 -1.88 5.19 8.37
N VAL A 123 -2.70 5.29 9.42
CA VAL A 123 -4.06 5.82 9.34
C VAL A 123 -4.08 7.19 10.01
N ASP A 124 -4.50 8.20 9.25
CA ASP A 124 -4.79 9.52 9.81
C ASP A 124 -6.12 9.42 10.59
N THR A 125 -6.00 9.28 11.92
CA THR A 125 -7.16 9.08 12.81
C THR A 125 -8.08 10.29 12.91
N GLN A 126 -7.65 11.46 12.45
CA GLN A 126 -8.52 12.63 12.34
C GLN A 126 -9.47 12.54 11.14
N ARG A 127 -9.15 11.75 10.13
CA ARG A 127 -9.91 11.60 8.88
C ARG A 127 -10.55 10.22 8.74
N PHE A 128 -9.92 9.17 9.24
CA PHE A 128 -10.30 7.77 9.03
C PHE A 128 -10.23 6.99 10.33
N ASN A 129 -11.01 5.92 10.41
CA ASN A 129 -11.03 5.01 11.57
C ASN A 129 -10.27 3.69 11.35
N GLY A 130 -9.68 3.48 10.16
CA GLY A 130 -8.96 2.26 9.81
C GLY A 130 -9.83 1.02 9.62
N ALA A 131 -11.14 1.19 9.37
CA ALA A 131 -12.09 0.09 9.28
C ALA A 131 -11.74 -0.94 8.20
N CYS A 132 -11.25 -0.51 7.03
CA CYS A 132 -10.88 -1.44 5.95
C CYS A 132 -9.69 -2.33 6.33
N TYR A 133 -8.74 -1.83 7.10
CA TYR A 133 -7.61 -2.61 7.58
C TYR A 133 -8.05 -3.64 8.61
N ARG A 134 -8.88 -3.23 9.59
CA ARG A 134 -9.45 -4.18 10.57
C ARG A 134 -10.29 -5.25 9.90
N ALA A 135 -11.14 -4.87 8.93
CA ALA A 135 -11.94 -5.82 8.16
C ALA A 135 -11.11 -6.79 7.31
N ALA A 136 -9.88 -6.41 6.94
CA ALA A 136 -8.92 -7.27 6.26
C ALA A 136 -7.98 -8.03 7.23
N ASN A 137 -8.32 -8.08 8.51
CA ASN A 137 -7.57 -8.76 9.58
C ASN A 137 -6.18 -8.15 9.89
N TRP A 138 -6.00 -6.87 9.67
CA TRP A 138 -4.78 -6.17 10.06
C TRP A 138 -4.81 -5.87 11.56
N ILE A 139 -3.63 -5.87 12.17
CA ILE A 139 -3.44 -5.61 13.60
C ILE A 139 -3.12 -4.12 13.80
N CYS A 140 -3.87 -3.48 14.68
CA CYS A 140 -3.57 -2.11 15.11
C CYS A 140 -2.52 -2.15 16.24
N VAL A 141 -1.44 -1.45 16.06
CA VAL A 141 -0.36 -1.36 17.05
C VAL A 141 -0.19 0.04 17.59
#